data_7214204e7e19ac526acaad927c639654
#
_entry.id   7214204e7e19ac526acaad927c639654
#
_cell.length_a   1.000
_cell.length_b   1.000
_cell.length_c   1.000
_cell.angle_alpha   90.00
_cell.angle_beta   90.00
_cell.angle_gamma   90.00
#
_symmetry.space_group_name_H-M   'P 1'
#
loop_
_entity.id
_entity.type
_entity.pdbx_description
1 polymer ?
#
loop_
_entity_poly.entity_id
_entity_poly.type
_entity_poly.pdbx_seq_one_letter_code
_entity_poly.pdbx_strand_id
1 'polypeptide(L)'
;MLLAACPTPKSDRLLAERGYNISEMDPKDFRQSLTAERPPRGLPAPLRALWHAARGNWNRAHDIVAAQDGRGAARVHAWLHRKQGDIVNADYWYYRAGATRPHGALDKEWRTLVQRFLQNP
;
A
#
# COMPACT_ATOMS: atom_id res chain seq x y z
N MET A 1 6.83 -23.76 -20.92
CA MET A 1 6.98 -23.62 -20.64
C MET A 1 7.32 -22.90 -20.19
N LEU A 2 7.03 -22.80 -20.41
CA LEU A 2 7.17 -22.31 -20.08
C LEU A 2 7.42 -21.57 -19.52
N LEU A 3 7.31 -21.59 -19.61
CA LEU A 3 7.41 -21.14 -19.11
C LEU A 3 7.85 -20.62 -18.50
N ALA A 4 7.77 -20.69 -18.71
CA ALA A 4 8.28 -20.60 -18.11
C ALA A 4 8.77 -19.93 -17.71
N ALA A 5 8.69 -20.47 -18.27
CA ALA A 5 9.60 -19.76 -17.90
C ALA A 5 9.52 -18.61 -17.11
N CYS A 6 8.92 -18.22 -16.92
CA CYS A 6 8.93 -17.11 -16.15
C CYS A 6 8.62 -17.44 -14.76
N PRO A 7 9.53 -17.50 -13.95
CA PRO A 7 9.36 -17.82 -12.59
C PRO A 7 8.56 -16.77 -11.84
N THR A 8 8.71 -15.58 -12.22
CA THR A 8 7.98 -14.52 -11.58
C THR A 8 6.49 -14.67 -11.71
N PRO A 9 5.98 -15.08 -12.84
CA PRO A 9 4.57 -15.26 -12.99
C PRO A 9 3.95 -16.20 -12.01
N LYS A 10 4.70 -17.13 -11.54
CA LYS A 10 4.18 -18.04 -10.57
C LYS A 10 3.73 -17.33 -9.32
N SER A 11 4.58 -16.45 -8.82
CA SER A 11 4.26 -15.68 -7.64
C SER A 11 3.05 -14.79 -7.86
N ASP A 12 3.08 -14.04 -8.93
CA ASP A 12 2.01 -13.09 -9.22
C ASP A 12 0.68 -13.80 -9.40
N ARG A 13 0.70 -14.92 -10.09
CA ARG A 13 -0.51 -15.65 -10.33
C ARG A 13 -1.10 -16.18 -9.04
N LEU A 14 -0.28 -16.75 -8.20
CA LEU A 14 -0.78 -17.31 -6.95
C LEU A 14 -1.36 -16.22 -6.06
N LEU A 15 -0.72 -15.08 -6.00
CA LEU A 15 -1.22 -13.98 -5.21
C LEU A 15 -2.57 -13.50 -5.69
N ALA A 16 -2.74 -13.43 -7.00
CA ALA A 16 -3.96 -12.90 -7.59
C ALA A 16 -5.11 -13.88 -7.51
N GLU A 17 -4.85 -15.16 -7.68
CA GLU A 17 -5.90 -16.14 -7.88
C GLU A 17 -6.35 -16.86 -6.62
N ARG A 18 -5.47 -17.00 -5.64
CA ARG A 18 -5.76 -17.85 -4.50
C ARG A 18 -6.02 -17.11 -3.22
N GLY A 19 -6.00 -15.80 -3.29
CA GLY A 19 -5.96 -15.03 -2.08
C GLY A 19 -4.59 -15.26 -1.46
N TYR A 20 -4.14 -14.37 -0.66
CA TYR A 20 -2.77 -14.43 -0.22
C TYR A 20 -2.70 -14.27 1.28
N ASN A 21 -1.88 -15.09 1.91
CA ASN A 21 -1.65 -14.91 3.33
C ASN A 21 -0.68 -13.75 3.49
N ILE A 22 -1.21 -12.62 3.95
CA ILE A 22 -0.45 -11.40 4.04
C ILE A 22 0.79 -11.56 4.90
N SER A 23 0.77 -12.46 5.87
CA SER A 23 1.91 -12.66 6.75
C SER A 23 3.10 -13.30 6.03
N GLU A 24 2.87 -13.90 4.87
CA GLU A 24 3.91 -14.52 4.06
C GLU A 24 4.44 -13.59 2.97
N MET A 25 3.80 -12.46 2.78
CA MET A 25 4.22 -11.52 1.75
C MET A 25 5.31 -10.60 2.29
N ASP A 26 6.40 -10.48 1.55
CA ASP A 26 7.43 -9.52 1.91
C ASP A 26 7.30 -8.27 1.04
N PRO A 27 8.05 -7.19 1.36
CA PRO A 27 7.95 -5.97 0.57
C PRO A 27 8.32 -6.15 -0.90
N LYS A 28 9.22 -7.07 -1.20
CA LYS A 28 9.58 -7.36 -2.58
C LYS A 28 8.41 -7.95 -3.33
N ASP A 29 7.70 -8.91 -2.72
CA ASP A 29 6.51 -9.51 -3.31
C ASP A 29 5.45 -8.45 -3.58
N PHE A 30 5.26 -7.56 -2.63
CA PHE A 30 4.29 -6.49 -2.78
C PHE A 30 4.63 -5.60 -3.98
N ARG A 31 5.91 -5.21 -4.11
CA ARG A 31 6.33 -4.39 -5.23
C ARG A 31 6.18 -5.11 -6.57
N GLN A 32 6.48 -6.40 -6.60
CA GLN A 32 6.29 -7.17 -7.83
C GLN A 32 4.83 -7.23 -8.24
N SER A 33 3.92 -7.26 -7.29
CA SER A 33 2.49 -7.31 -7.59
C SER A 33 1.99 -6.04 -8.29
N LEU A 34 2.75 -4.95 -8.22
CA LEU A 34 2.34 -3.69 -8.85
C LEU A 34 2.25 -3.77 -10.37
N THR A 35 2.82 -4.79 -10.97
CA THR A 35 2.72 -4.99 -12.43
C THR A 35 1.41 -5.68 -12.83
N ALA A 36 0.67 -6.20 -11.89
CA ALA A 36 -0.61 -6.87 -12.18
C ALA A 36 -1.71 -5.83 -12.37
N GLU A 37 -2.82 -6.25 -12.94
CA GLU A 37 -3.95 -5.35 -13.16
C GLU A 37 -4.74 -5.09 -11.90
N ARG A 38 -4.67 -5.98 -10.93
CA ARG A 38 -5.42 -5.90 -9.69
C ARG A 38 -4.52 -6.17 -8.51
N PRO A 39 -4.84 -5.62 -7.35
CA PRO A 39 -4.05 -5.92 -6.17
C PRO A 39 -4.24 -7.37 -5.75
N PRO A 40 -3.27 -7.93 -5.03
CA PRO A 40 -3.44 -9.24 -4.44
C PRO A 40 -4.68 -9.29 -3.58
N ARG A 41 -5.34 -10.43 -3.56
CA ARG A 41 -6.54 -10.61 -2.74
C ARG A 41 -6.16 -10.59 -1.27
N GLY A 42 -7.10 -10.12 -0.47
CA GLY A 42 -6.94 -10.17 0.97
C GLY A 42 -6.10 -9.06 1.58
N LEU A 43 -5.67 -8.08 0.78
CA LEU A 43 -4.94 -6.96 1.33
C LEU A 43 -5.87 -6.12 2.21
N PRO A 44 -5.42 -5.76 3.42
CA PRO A 44 -6.18 -4.79 4.22
C PRO A 44 -6.19 -3.43 3.53
N ALA A 45 -7.16 -2.61 3.91
CA ALA A 45 -7.38 -1.32 3.26
C ALA A 45 -6.14 -0.44 3.15
N PRO A 46 -5.31 -0.29 4.21
CA PRO A 46 -4.12 0.55 4.08
C PRO A 46 -3.17 0.08 2.98
N LEU A 47 -2.95 -1.23 2.88
CA LEU A 47 -2.07 -1.79 1.84
C LEU A 47 -2.69 -1.68 0.46
N ARG A 48 -4.01 -1.87 0.36
CA ARG A 48 -4.70 -1.70 -0.93
C ARG A 48 -4.54 -0.27 -1.43
N ALA A 49 -4.68 0.70 -0.52
CA ALA A 49 -4.51 2.09 -0.90
C ALA A 49 -3.08 2.39 -1.35
N LEU A 50 -2.10 1.88 -0.64
CA LEU A 50 -0.70 2.06 -1.04
C LEU A 50 -0.42 1.43 -2.41
N TRP A 51 -1.06 0.29 -2.68
CA TRP A 51 -0.93 -0.37 -3.97
C TRP A 51 -1.47 0.51 -5.11
N HIS A 52 -2.69 1.03 -4.95
CA HIS A 52 -3.28 1.90 -5.98
C HIS A 52 -2.51 3.21 -6.14
N ALA A 53 -2.03 3.77 -5.04
CA ALA A 53 -1.26 5.01 -5.10
C ALA A 53 0.03 4.83 -5.90
N ALA A 54 0.71 3.70 -5.72
CA ALA A 54 1.93 3.42 -6.45
C ALA A 54 1.67 3.26 -7.94
N ARG A 55 0.47 2.88 -8.32
CA ARG A 55 0.08 2.75 -9.72
C ARG A 55 -0.48 4.05 -10.29
N GLY A 56 -0.34 5.14 -9.55
CA GLY A 56 -0.78 6.44 -10.05
C GLY A 56 -2.26 6.74 -9.85
N ASN A 57 -2.96 5.92 -9.09
CA ASN A 57 -4.38 6.12 -8.87
C ASN A 57 -4.64 6.70 -7.48
N TRP A 58 -4.32 7.99 -7.33
CA TRP A 58 -4.46 8.69 -6.07
C TRP A 58 -5.91 8.68 -5.57
N ASN A 59 -6.86 8.96 -6.48
CA ASN A 59 -8.27 9.05 -6.09
C ASN A 59 -8.79 7.73 -5.53
N ARG A 60 -8.43 6.62 -6.18
CA ARG A 60 -8.85 5.31 -5.68
C ARG A 60 -8.26 5.03 -4.31
N ALA A 61 -6.96 5.33 -4.14
CA ALA A 61 -6.29 5.13 -2.87
C ALA A 61 -6.95 5.95 -1.77
N HIS A 62 -7.25 7.20 -2.06
CA HIS A 62 -7.89 8.10 -1.10
C HIS A 62 -9.27 7.59 -0.70
N ASP A 63 -10.07 7.16 -1.68
CA ASP A 63 -11.41 6.65 -1.39
C ASP A 63 -11.38 5.44 -0.46
N ILE A 64 -10.38 4.57 -0.67
CA ILE A 64 -10.26 3.38 0.17
C ILE A 64 -10.01 3.76 1.62
N VAL A 65 -9.05 4.63 1.89
CA VAL A 65 -8.71 4.96 3.28
C VAL A 65 -9.72 5.94 3.90
N ALA A 66 -10.35 6.77 3.08
CA ALA A 66 -11.37 7.70 3.59
C ALA A 66 -12.60 6.96 4.12
N ALA A 67 -12.84 5.75 3.62
CA ALA A 67 -13.97 4.94 4.05
C ALA A 67 -13.67 4.10 5.29
N GLN A 68 -12.45 4.16 5.81
CA GLN A 68 -12.01 3.31 6.91
C GLN A 68 -11.73 4.14 8.16
N ASP A 69 -12.01 3.53 9.31
CA ASP A 69 -11.59 4.09 10.58
C ASP A 69 -10.24 3.47 10.96
N GLY A 70 -9.61 4.05 11.97
CA GLY A 70 -8.40 3.48 12.54
C GLY A 70 -7.14 4.21 12.12
N ARG A 71 -6.09 3.94 12.89
CA ARG A 71 -4.83 4.66 12.72
C ARG A 71 -4.08 4.29 11.45
N GLY A 72 -4.19 3.03 11.03
CA GLY A 72 -3.53 2.60 9.80
C GLY A 72 -4.04 3.33 8.59
N ALA A 73 -5.37 3.40 8.46
CA ALA A 73 -5.97 4.13 7.34
C ALA A 73 -5.64 5.61 7.42
N ALA A 74 -5.67 6.20 8.62
CA ALA A 74 -5.34 7.60 8.80
C ALA A 74 -3.89 7.88 8.40
N ARG A 75 -2.98 6.95 8.69
CA ARG A 75 -1.57 7.12 8.35
C ARG A 75 -1.37 7.17 6.84
N VAL A 76 -2.03 6.29 6.11
CA VAL A 76 -1.95 6.30 4.64
C VAL A 76 -2.65 7.52 4.08
N HIS A 77 -3.77 7.91 4.68
CA HIS A 77 -4.51 9.11 4.29
C HIS A 77 -3.60 10.35 4.37
N ALA A 78 -2.83 10.44 5.46
CA ALA A 78 -1.87 11.52 5.65
C ALA A 78 -0.81 11.53 4.54
N TRP A 79 -0.26 10.35 4.24
CA TRP A 79 0.76 10.24 3.20
C TRP A 79 0.21 10.68 1.84
N LEU A 80 -1.04 10.31 1.55
CA LEU A 80 -1.67 10.71 0.28
C LEU A 80 -1.79 12.22 0.16
N HIS A 81 -2.19 12.91 1.22
CA HIS A 81 -2.27 14.37 1.19
C HIS A 81 -0.89 15.01 1.14
N ARG A 82 0.10 14.39 1.80
CA ARG A 82 1.47 14.86 1.70
C ARG A 82 1.97 14.77 0.25
N LYS A 83 1.68 13.64 -0.41
CA LYS A 83 2.04 13.44 -1.81
C LYS A 83 1.38 14.47 -2.72
N GLN A 84 0.18 14.87 -2.39
CA GLN A 84 -0.59 15.85 -3.14
C GLN A 84 -0.08 17.28 -2.89
N GLY A 85 0.73 17.48 -1.86
CA GLY A 85 1.21 18.80 -1.48
C GLY A 85 0.33 19.54 -0.49
N ASP A 86 -0.72 18.90 -0.01
CA ASP A 86 -1.64 19.49 0.96
C ASP A 86 -1.16 19.18 2.37
N ILE A 87 -0.19 19.93 2.82
CA ILE A 87 0.51 19.64 4.08
C ILE A 87 -0.37 19.86 5.29
N VAL A 88 -1.24 20.85 5.27
CA VAL A 88 -2.15 21.11 6.39
C VAL A 88 -3.06 19.91 6.61
N ASN A 89 -3.65 19.41 5.54
CA ASN A 89 -4.52 18.25 5.60
C ASN A 89 -3.74 17.00 5.98
N ALA A 90 -2.52 16.88 5.45
CA ALA A 90 -1.65 15.75 5.81
C ALA A 90 -1.38 15.73 7.31
N ASP A 91 -1.04 16.88 7.89
CA ASP A 91 -0.73 16.95 9.31
C ASP A 91 -1.94 16.62 10.18
N TYR A 92 -3.13 17.00 9.75
CA TYR A 92 -4.35 16.61 10.44
C TYR A 92 -4.47 15.07 10.51
N TRP A 93 -4.21 14.40 9.38
CA TRP A 93 -4.34 12.95 9.36
C TRP A 93 -3.19 12.25 10.07
N TYR A 94 -1.98 12.83 10.06
CA TYR A 94 -0.90 12.29 10.89
C TYR A 94 -1.30 12.37 12.36
N TYR A 95 -1.88 13.49 12.77
CA TYR A 95 -2.36 13.63 14.14
C TYR A 95 -3.39 12.54 14.46
N ARG A 96 -4.36 12.34 13.58
CA ARG A 96 -5.38 11.29 13.75
C ARG A 96 -4.76 9.90 13.82
N ALA A 97 -3.64 9.70 13.17
CA ALA A 97 -2.92 8.42 13.18
C ALA A 97 -2.02 8.26 14.40
N GLY A 98 -1.91 9.27 15.24
CA GLY A 98 -0.99 9.24 16.37
C GLY A 98 0.47 9.34 15.95
N ALA A 99 0.74 10.04 14.86
CA ALA A 99 2.08 10.14 14.29
C ALA A 99 2.41 11.58 13.96
N THR A 100 3.67 11.82 13.62
CA THR A 100 4.10 13.10 13.09
C THR A 100 4.59 12.89 11.68
N ARG A 101 4.55 13.96 10.89
CA ARG A 101 4.98 13.89 9.50
C ARG A 101 6.47 13.59 9.43
N PRO A 102 6.88 12.52 8.70
CA PRO A 102 8.30 12.21 8.56
C PRO A 102 9.02 13.26 7.73
N HIS A 103 10.34 13.33 7.92
CA HIS A 103 11.18 14.25 7.19
C HIS A 103 11.72 13.70 5.88
N GLY A 104 11.63 12.42 5.66
CA GLY A 104 12.24 11.80 4.49
C GLY A 104 11.43 11.97 3.22
N ALA A 105 11.90 11.33 2.15
CA ALA A 105 11.23 11.36 0.86
C ALA A 105 9.91 10.60 0.91
N LEU A 106 9.00 10.97 0.01
CA LEU A 106 7.70 10.28 -0.11
C LEU A 106 7.86 8.80 -0.37
N ASP A 107 8.80 8.41 -1.24
CA ASP A 107 9.03 7.01 -1.55
C ASP A 107 9.53 6.24 -0.34
N LYS A 108 10.34 6.86 0.47
CA LYS A 108 10.83 6.21 1.67
C LYS A 108 9.70 5.94 2.64
N GLU A 109 8.82 6.91 2.79
CA GLU A 109 7.66 6.73 3.66
C GLU A 109 6.75 5.63 3.13
N TRP A 110 6.52 5.60 1.81
CA TRP A 110 5.71 4.55 1.19
C TRP A 110 6.28 3.17 1.51
N ARG A 111 7.60 3.00 1.31
CA ARG A 111 8.24 1.71 1.59
C ARG A 111 8.15 1.33 3.06
N THR A 112 8.32 2.30 3.93
CA THR A 112 8.21 2.07 5.37
C THR A 112 6.80 1.63 5.75
N LEU A 113 5.79 2.28 5.19
CA LEU A 113 4.40 1.93 5.47
C LEU A 113 4.05 0.54 4.95
N VAL A 114 4.51 0.21 3.75
CA VAL A 114 4.29 -1.14 3.20
C VAL A 114 4.90 -2.18 4.14
N GLN A 115 6.14 -2.01 4.52
CA GLN A 115 6.81 -2.96 5.40
C GLN A 115 6.05 -3.10 6.71
N ARG A 116 5.65 -1.98 7.29
CA ARG A 116 4.97 -1.97 8.57
C ARG A 116 3.63 -2.72 8.51
N PHE A 117 2.83 -2.43 7.47
CA PHE A 117 1.51 -3.05 7.37
C PHE A 117 1.58 -4.51 6.93
N LEU A 118 2.65 -4.93 6.26
CA LEU A 118 2.85 -6.35 5.98
C LEU A 118 3.19 -7.11 7.24
N GLN A 119 3.88 -6.49 8.17
CA GLN A 119 4.25 -7.13 9.44
C GLN A 119 3.09 -7.13 10.44
N ASN A 120 2.27 -6.08 10.42
CA ASN A 120 1.14 -5.92 11.33
C ASN A 120 -0.08 -5.50 10.53
N PRO A 121 -0.66 -6.45 9.78
CA PRO A 121 -1.80 -6.14 8.91
C PRO A 121 -3.07 -5.78 9.65
#